data_c165fecea202a94b0420753af958257d
#
_entry.id   c165fecea202a94b0420753af958257d
#
_cell.length_a   1.000
_cell.length_b   1.000
_cell.length_c   1.000
_cell.angle_alpha   90.00
_cell.angle_beta   90.00
_cell.angle_gamma   90.00
#
_symmetry.space_group_name_H-M   'P 1'
#
loop_
_entity.id
_entity.type
_entity.pdbx_description
1 polymer ?
#
loop_
_entity_poly.entity_id
_entity_poly.type
_entity_poly.pdbx_seq_one_letter_code
_entity_poly.pdbx_strand_id
1 'polypeptide(L)'
;YWNELLAFPTYFPVREDVVSNDAWATDPSTYVCNGPYTMESWEHNSVITLVKNPNFYDADEITMETINFYLSDDANNMLSNFKNGDWELIDDVPTNEIASLKAEYPDEFVVAGQIGTYYVCWNINEDILPASSTLTGAEAEQAKAEIRNAIGLLFDRNYIVEEIGQAGQIPASSFVAMGMTNPDGTQFYETAGHSDDYVGYYD
;
A
#
# COMPACT_ATOMS: atom_id res chain seq x y z
N TYR A 1 -18.55 4.00 -9.76
CA TYR A 1 -17.16 3.63 -9.45
C TYR A 1 -16.34 3.18 -10.67
N TRP A 2 -16.99 2.88 -11.83
CA TRP A 2 -16.26 2.44 -13.03
C TRP A 2 -15.23 3.46 -13.51
N ASN A 3 -15.59 4.73 -13.57
CA ASN A 3 -14.69 5.79 -13.99
C ASN A 3 -13.52 5.98 -13.01
N GLU A 4 -13.75 5.74 -11.73
CA GLU A 4 -12.73 5.80 -10.69
C GLU A 4 -11.71 4.65 -10.84
N LEU A 5 -12.17 3.45 -11.21
CA LEU A 5 -11.28 2.32 -11.52
C LEU A 5 -10.35 2.62 -12.71
N LEU A 6 -10.82 3.35 -13.71
CA LEU A 6 -10.02 3.73 -14.88
C LEU A 6 -8.88 4.73 -14.54
N ALA A 7 -8.91 5.33 -13.36
CA ALA A 7 -7.83 6.19 -12.87
C ALA A 7 -6.62 5.41 -12.33
N PHE A 8 -6.76 4.08 -12.12
CA PHE A 8 -5.61 3.26 -11.74
C PHE A 8 -4.62 3.11 -12.92
N PRO A 9 -3.30 3.23 -12.68
CA PRO A 9 -2.27 3.12 -13.73
C PRO A 9 -2.38 1.85 -14.58
N THR A 10 -2.86 0.75 -14.01
CA THR A 10 -3.08 -0.54 -14.70
C THR A 10 -4.03 -0.41 -15.90
N TYR A 11 -4.92 0.58 -15.90
CA TYR A 11 -5.90 0.83 -16.96
C TYR A 11 -5.50 1.95 -17.92
N PHE A 12 -4.32 2.54 -17.74
CA PHE A 12 -3.86 3.58 -18.66
C PHE A 12 -3.62 3.02 -20.06
N PRO A 13 -4.03 3.77 -21.10
CA PRO A 13 -3.81 3.34 -22.47
C PRO A 13 -2.32 3.25 -22.80
N VAL A 14 -1.94 2.21 -23.50
CA VAL A 14 -0.57 1.99 -23.97
C VAL A 14 -0.55 1.89 -25.49
N ARG A 15 0.59 2.20 -26.11
CA ARG A 15 0.78 2.08 -27.56
C ARG A 15 1.22 0.65 -27.88
N GLU A 16 0.50 -0.02 -28.78
CA GLU A 16 0.77 -1.41 -29.18
C GLU A 16 2.18 -1.57 -29.75
N ASP A 17 2.64 -0.63 -30.57
CA ASP A 17 3.98 -0.66 -31.17
C ASP A 17 5.12 -0.53 -30.13
N VAL A 18 4.84 0.07 -28.98
CA VAL A 18 5.79 0.21 -27.88
C VAL A 18 5.80 -1.05 -27.02
N VAL A 19 4.63 -1.48 -26.53
CA VAL A 19 4.51 -2.62 -25.61
C VAL A 19 4.76 -3.98 -26.26
N SER A 20 4.87 -4.02 -27.58
CA SER A 20 5.32 -5.21 -28.30
C SER A 20 6.79 -5.58 -28.05
N ASN A 21 7.55 -4.66 -27.47
CA ASN A 21 8.91 -4.93 -26.98
C ASN A 21 8.83 -5.22 -25.47
N ASP A 22 9.19 -6.42 -25.04
CA ASP A 22 9.15 -6.84 -23.63
C ASP A 22 9.97 -5.93 -22.69
N ALA A 23 11.00 -5.26 -23.21
CA ALA A 23 11.85 -4.33 -22.47
C ALA A 23 11.35 -2.87 -22.48
N TRP A 24 10.17 -2.58 -23.01
CA TRP A 24 9.68 -1.20 -23.25
C TRP A 24 9.70 -0.31 -22.01
N ALA A 25 9.49 -0.88 -20.82
CA ALA A 25 9.40 -0.14 -19.55
C ALA A 25 10.68 -0.25 -18.70
N THR A 26 11.74 -0.89 -19.19
CA THR A 26 12.96 -1.14 -18.40
C THR A 26 14.18 -0.37 -18.90
N ASP A 27 14.04 0.34 -20.01
CA ASP A 27 15.12 1.11 -20.62
C ASP A 27 14.60 2.50 -21.06
N PRO A 28 15.28 3.57 -20.69
CA PRO A 28 14.88 4.94 -21.07
C PRO A 28 14.70 5.13 -22.58
N SER A 29 15.50 4.44 -23.40
CA SER A 29 15.45 4.57 -24.86
C SER A 29 14.20 3.98 -25.51
N THR A 30 13.50 3.09 -24.78
CA THR A 30 12.27 2.42 -25.24
C THR A 30 11.02 2.89 -24.48
N TYR A 31 11.21 3.64 -23.39
CA TYR A 31 10.12 4.15 -22.59
C TYR A 31 9.41 5.32 -23.28
N VAL A 32 8.11 5.20 -23.46
CA VAL A 32 7.27 6.23 -24.07
C VAL A 32 6.13 6.58 -23.12
N CYS A 33 5.99 7.86 -22.81
CA CYS A 33 4.93 8.37 -21.96
C CYS A 33 4.42 9.74 -22.48
N ASN A 34 3.25 10.15 -22.00
CA ASN A 34 2.65 11.45 -22.27
C ASN A 34 2.46 12.28 -20.98
N GLY A 35 3.07 11.86 -19.88
CA GLY A 35 3.05 12.55 -18.61
C GLY A 35 3.99 13.77 -18.55
N PRO A 36 3.99 14.46 -17.38
CA PRO A 36 4.78 15.68 -17.18
C PRO A 36 6.29 15.45 -17.16
N TYR A 37 6.73 14.23 -16.96
CA TYR A 37 8.14 13.85 -16.95
C TYR A 37 8.39 12.68 -17.88
N THR A 38 9.60 12.57 -18.38
CA THR A 38 10.11 11.42 -19.16
C THR A 38 11.34 10.84 -18.47
N MET A 39 11.60 9.57 -18.67
CA MET A 39 12.74 8.87 -18.09
C MET A 39 14.01 9.25 -18.85
N GLU A 40 14.96 9.89 -18.17
CA GLU A 40 16.28 10.20 -18.71
C GLU A 40 17.25 9.04 -18.52
N SER A 41 17.27 8.46 -17.31
CA SER A 41 18.14 7.33 -16.98
C SER A 41 17.53 6.42 -15.93
N TRP A 42 17.94 5.18 -15.94
CA TRP A 42 17.65 4.20 -14.89
C TRP A 42 18.90 3.37 -14.61
N GLU A 43 19.55 3.68 -13.50
CA GLU A 43 20.57 2.84 -12.92
C GLU A 43 19.88 1.83 -11.98
N HIS A 44 19.75 0.60 -12.45
CA HIS A 44 19.03 -0.45 -11.72
C HIS A 44 19.60 -0.66 -10.32
N ASN A 45 18.72 -0.79 -9.33
CA ASN A 45 19.01 -0.87 -7.89
C ASN A 45 19.69 0.38 -7.28
N SER A 46 19.69 1.51 -7.98
CA SER A 46 20.31 2.74 -7.53
C SER A 46 19.37 3.92 -7.67
N VAL A 47 19.17 4.44 -8.90
CA VAL A 47 18.39 5.65 -9.12
C VAL A 47 17.65 5.64 -10.46
N ILE A 48 16.44 6.19 -10.46
CA ILE A 48 15.71 6.56 -11.68
C ILE A 48 15.70 8.08 -11.74
N THR A 49 16.19 8.64 -12.84
CA THR A 49 16.15 10.09 -13.09
C THR A 49 15.07 10.39 -14.13
N LEU A 50 14.15 11.25 -13.74
CA LEU A 50 13.12 11.79 -14.60
C LEU A 50 13.41 13.25 -14.89
N VAL A 51 13.18 13.67 -16.12
CA VAL A 51 13.30 15.09 -16.54
C VAL A 51 11.98 15.58 -17.09
N LYS A 52 11.75 16.89 -16.97
CA LYS A 52 10.55 17.55 -17.47
C LYS A 52 10.32 17.22 -18.93
N ASN A 53 9.10 16.85 -19.26
CA ASN A 53 8.67 16.55 -20.62
C ASN A 53 8.20 17.83 -21.33
N PRO A 54 8.95 18.38 -22.27
CA PRO A 54 8.55 19.62 -22.96
C PRO A 54 7.33 19.44 -23.88
N ASN A 55 6.94 18.20 -24.17
CA ASN A 55 5.76 17.87 -24.99
C ASN A 55 4.51 17.59 -24.16
N PHE A 56 4.60 17.69 -22.85
CA PHE A 56 3.41 17.57 -21.98
C PHE A 56 2.45 18.72 -22.26
N TYR A 57 1.14 18.45 -22.34
CA TYR A 57 0.15 19.46 -22.74
C TYR A 57 0.10 20.68 -21.82
N ASP A 58 0.55 20.54 -20.60
CA ASP A 58 0.57 21.58 -19.57
C ASP A 58 1.98 21.81 -19.02
N ALA A 59 2.98 21.75 -19.90
CA ALA A 59 4.41 21.81 -19.52
C ALA A 59 4.78 23.10 -18.80
N ASP A 60 4.10 24.21 -19.11
CA ASP A 60 4.39 25.52 -18.50
C ASP A 60 4.07 25.55 -16.99
N GLU A 61 3.15 24.71 -16.53
CA GLU A 61 2.79 24.57 -15.10
C GLU A 61 3.79 23.70 -14.31
N ILE A 62 4.66 22.97 -15.00
CA ILE A 62 5.66 22.10 -14.37
C ILE A 62 6.88 22.93 -13.98
N THR A 63 7.12 23.05 -12.69
CA THR A 63 8.21 23.88 -12.13
C THR A 63 9.49 23.12 -11.83
N MET A 64 9.40 21.83 -11.46
CA MET A 64 10.59 21.01 -11.24
C MET A 64 11.15 20.50 -12.57
N GLU A 65 12.44 20.68 -12.78
CA GLU A 65 13.11 20.24 -14.01
C GLU A 65 13.51 18.77 -13.94
N THR A 66 13.89 18.28 -12.76
CA THR A 66 14.40 16.91 -12.55
C THR A 66 13.84 16.31 -11.27
N ILE A 67 13.52 15.02 -11.30
CA ILE A 67 13.16 14.23 -10.14
C ILE A 67 14.04 12.97 -10.12
N ASN A 68 14.71 12.75 -8.99
CA ASN A 68 15.52 11.56 -8.76
C ASN A 68 14.82 10.62 -7.77
N PHE A 69 14.52 9.40 -8.19
CA PHE A 69 14.01 8.35 -7.33
C PHE A 69 15.15 7.43 -6.91
N TYR A 70 15.64 7.59 -5.70
CA TYR A 70 16.64 6.72 -5.13
C TYR A 70 15.99 5.42 -4.65
N LEU A 71 16.46 4.30 -5.16
CA LEU A 71 15.89 2.98 -4.89
C LEU A 71 16.53 2.41 -3.62
N SER A 72 15.84 2.49 -2.51
CA SER A 72 16.29 2.01 -1.19
C SER A 72 15.14 1.30 -0.48
N ASP A 73 15.45 0.21 0.24
CA ASP A 73 14.55 -0.50 1.15
C ASP A 73 14.99 -0.36 2.62
N ASP A 74 15.99 0.49 2.88
CA ASP A 74 16.50 0.77 4.22
C ASP A 74 15.95 2.10 4.76
N ALA A 75 14.90 2.03 5.58
CA ALA A 75 14.26 3.19 6.18
C ALA A 75 15.21 4.04 7.06
N ASN A 76 16.25 3.45 7.67
CA ASN A 76 17.25 4.22 8.43
C ASN A 76 18.13 5.05 7.50
N ASN A 77 18.52 4.48 6.37
CA ASN A 77 19.26 5.20 5.33
C ASN A 77 18.43 6.34 4.77
N MET A 78 17.15 6.08 4.42
CA MET A 78 16.23 7.12 3.93
C MET A 78 16.12 8.28 4.92
N LEU A 79 15.84 7.97 6.19
CA LEU A 79 15.73 8.99 7.23
C LEU A 79 17.02 9.80 7.43
N SER A 80 18.18 9.13 7.35
CA SER A 80 19.48 9.81 7.47
C SER A 80 19.70 10.82 6.33
N ASN A 81 19.40 10.44 5.08
CA ASN A 81 19.51 11.32 3.92
C ASN A 81 18.54 12.50 4.01
N PHE A 82 17.31 12.28 4.47
CA PHE A 82 16.33 13.35 4.71
C PHE A 82 16.84 14.34 5.78
N LYS A 83 17.28 13.84 6.93
CA LYS A 83 17.80 14.68 8.04
C LYS A 83 19.05 15.48 7.65
N ASN A 84 19.88 14.93 6.76
CA ASN A 84 21.06 15.63 6.24
C ASN A 84 20.71 16.66 5.15
N GLY A 85 19.49 16.64 4.61
CA GLY A 85 19.08 17.49 3.50
C GLY A 85 19.55 17.01 2.13
N ASP A 86 19.93 15.74 2.02
CA ASP A 86 20.33 15.12 0.75
C ASP A 86 19.09 14.68 -0.07
N TRP A 87 17.99 14.35 0.61
CA TRP A 87 16.71 13.98 0.02
C TRP A 87 15.59 14.88 0.56
N GLU A 88 14.72 15.36 -0.31
CA GLU A 88 13.61 16.25 0.03
C GLU A 88 12.35 15.51 0.47
N LEU A 89 12.20 14.23 0.09
CA LEU A 89 11.04 13.41 0.40
C LEU A 89 11.45 11.97 0.62
N ILE A 90 10.90 11.34 1.63
CA ILE A 90 10.98 9.90 1.88
C ILE A 90 9.58 9.35 2.12
N ASP A 91 9.31 8.13 1.71
CA ASP A 91 8.00 7.48 1.79
C ASP A 91 7.91 6.43 2.92
N ASP A 92 9.04 6.16 3.58
CA ASP A 92 9.09 5.25 4.72
C ASP A 92 10.06 5.77 5.80
N VAL A 93 9.76 5.42 7.04
CA VAL A 93 10.56 5.77 8.21
C VAL A 93 10.67 4.59 9.17
N PRO A 94 11.77 4.47 9.94
CA PRO A 94 11.85 3.45 10.98
C PRO A 94 10.71 3.59 11.99
N THR A 95 10.01 2.49 12.28
CA THR A 95 8.82 2.50 13.14
C THR A 95 9.10 3.07 14.54
N ASN A 96 10.28 2.80 15.08
CA ASN A 96 10.71 3.33 16.39
C ASN A 96 10.98 4.84 16.40
N GLU A 97 11.08 5.48 15.23
CA GLU A 97 11.30 6.91 15.08
C GLU A 97 10.00 7.72 14.86
N ILE A 98 8.87 7.06 14.60
CA ILE A 98 7.60 7.72 14.24
C ILE A 98 7.19 8.74 15.31
N ALA A 99 7.22 8.38 16.59
CA ALA A 99 6.81 9.27 17.67
C ALA A 99 7.70 10.52 17.77
N SER A 100 9.02 10.35 17.63
CA SER A 100 9.98 11.47 17.63
C SER A 100 9.84 12.34 16.40
N LEU A 101 9.65 11.74 15.22
CA LEU A 101 9.48 12.47 13.97
C LEU A 101 8.21 13.31 13.95
N LYS A 102 7.09 12.80 14.46
CA LYS A 102 5.86 13.58 14.62
C LYS A 102 6.04 14.82 15.52
N ALA A 103 6.92 14.72 16.51
CA ALA A 103 7.21 15.85 17.41
C ALA A 103 8.25 16.82 16.84
N GLU A 104 9.27 16.30 16.11
CA GLU A 104 10.39 17.07 15.56
C GLU A 104 10.01 17.77 14.24
N TYR A 105 9.18 17.11 13.42
CA TYR A 105 8.77 17.55 12.07
C TYR A 105 7.24 17.59 11.93
N PRO A 106 6.50 18.37 12.76
CA PRO A 106 5.03 18.33 12.79
C PRO A 106 4.36 18.79 11.48
N ASP A 107 5.03 19.61 10.69
CA ASP A 107 4.53 20.15 9.43
C ASP A 107 4.94 19.29 8.21
N GLU A 108 6.04 18.54 8.33
CA GLU A 108 6.61 17.71 7.26
C GLU A 108 6.20 16.24 7.39
N PHE A 109 5.90 15.77 8.62
CA PHE A 109 5.48 14.40 8.85
C PHE A 109 4.00 14.21 8.52
N VAL A 110 3.73 13.72 7.32
CA VAL A 110 2.36 13.56 6.81
C VAL A 110 1.87 12.12 7.04
N VAL A 111 0.70 12.00 7.65
CA VAL A 111 -0.05 10.73 7.72
C VAL A 111 -1.25 10.82 6.79
N ALA A 112 -1.28 9.98 5.76
CA ALA A 112 -2.38 9.94 4.80
C ALA A 112 -3.16 8.62 4.95
N GLY A 113 -4.49 8.72 5.06
CA GLY A 113 -5.36 7.55 5.06
C GLY A 113 -5.36 6.84 3.71
N GLN A 114 -5.38 5.51 3.75
CA GLN A 114 -5.52 4.68 2.57
C GLN A 114 -6.79 3.83 2.67
N ILE A 115 -7.47 3.64 1.54
CA ILE A 115 -8.60 2.71 1.45
C ILE A 115 -8.04 1.31 1.28
N GLY A 116 -7.71 0.66 2.38
CA GLY A 116 -7.10 -0.66 2.37
C GLY A 116 -7.29 -1.39 3.69
N THR A 117 -7.34 -2.71 3.62
CA THR A 117 -7.40 -3.59 4.79
C THR A 117 -6.22 -4.53 4.75
N TYR A 118 -5.36 -4.45 5.75
CA TYR A 118 -4.26 -5.39 5.93
C TYR A 118 -4.75 -6.59 6.74
N TYR A 119 -4.53 -7.80 6.23
CA TYR A 119 -5.06 -9.01 6.85
C TYR A 119 -4.12 -10.20 6.70
N VAL A 120 -4.27 -11.16 7.61
CA VAL A 120 -3.59 -12.46 7.52
C VAL A 120 -4.39 -13.39 6.62
N CYS A 121 -3.73 -13.93 5.61
CA CYS A 121 -4.32 -14.89 4.68
C CYS A 121 -3.90 -16.33 5.06
N TRP A 122 -4.87 -17.20 5.20
CA TRP A 122 -4.62 -18.62 5.47
C TRP A 122 -4.39 -19.39 4.17
N ASN A 123 -3.37 -20.24 4.14
CA ASN A 123 -3.24 -21.23 3.07
C ASN A 123 -4.25 -22.36 3.30
N ILE A 124 -5.40 -22.25 2.66
CA ILE A 124 -6.50 -23.24 2.80
C ILE A 124 -6.21 -24.57 2.12
N ASN A 125 -5.14 -24.68 1.32
CA ASN A 125 -4.73 -25.93 0.70
C ASN A 125 -3.94 -26.83 1.68
N GLU A 126 -3.48 -26.25 2.79
CA GLU A 126 -2.77 -26.99 3.83
C GLU A 126 -3.74 -27.40 4.95
N ASP A 127 -3.56 -28.64 5.45
CA ASP A 127 -4.40 -29.14 6.53
C ASP A 127 -3.89 -28.63 7.88
N ILE A 128 -4.75 -27.92 8.61
CA ILE A 128 -4.46 -27.40 9.94
C ILE A 128 -4.90 -28.37 11.06
N LEU A 129 -5.64 -29.44 10.72
CA LEU A 129 -6.02 -30.42 11.70
C LEU A 129 -4.82 -31.26 12.18
N PRO A 130 -4.77 -31.66 13.47
CA PRO A 130 -3.76 -32.59 13.93
C PRO A 130 -3.78 -33.89 13.11
N ALA A 131 -2.61 -34.49 12.88
CA ALA A 131 -2.50 -35.76 12.15
C ALA A 131 -3.29 -36.91 12.79
N SER A 132 -3.64 -36.83 14.08
CA SER A 132 -4.49 -37.76 14.80
C SER A 132 -6.00 -37.52 14.64
N SER A 133 -6.40 -36.45 13.92
CA SER A 133 -7.82 -36.15 13.72
C SER A 133 -8.49 -37.22 12.86
N THR A 134 -9.68 -37.60 13.26
CA THR A 134 -10.55 -38.51 12.50
C THR A 134 -11.74 -37.79 11.86
N LEU A 135 -11.80 -36.48 11.99
CA LEU A 135 -12.88 -35.67 11.44
C LEU A 135 -12.81 -35.63 9.90
N THR A 136 -14.00 -35.68 9.28
CA THR A 136 -14.14 -35.63 7.82
C THR A 136 -15.32 -34.76 7.42
N GLY A 137 -15.34 -34.33 6.14
CA GLY A 137 -16.46 -33.56 5.58
C GLY A 137 -16.71 -32.24 6.31
N ALA A 138 -17.98 -31.92 6.57
CA ALA A 138 -18.38 -30.66 7.19
C ALA A 138 -17.84 -30.47 8.62
N GLU A 139 -17.68 -31.55 9.39
CA GLU A 139 -17.14 -31.51 10.75
C GLU A 139 -15.65 -31.12 10.73
N ALA A 140 -14.89 -31.64 9.77
CA ALA A 140 -13.50 -31.27 9.58
C ALA A 140 -13.36 -29.81 9.21
N GLU A 141 -14.16 -29.32 8.27
CA GLU A 141 -14.12 -27.88 7.84
C GLU A 141 -14.52 -26.93 8.97
N GLN A 142 -15.51 -27.32 9.79
CA GLN A 142 -15.88 -26.54 10.97
C GLN A 142 -14.73 -26.50 11.99
N ALA A 143 -14.09 -27.59 12.28
CA ALA A 143 -12.96 -27.65 13.20
C ALA A 143 -11.76 -26.85 12.70
N LYS A 144 -11.47 -26.89 11.40
CA LYS A 144 -10.44 -26.03 10.77
C LYS A 144 -10.76 -24.54 10.92
N ALA A 145 -12.02 -24.16 10.74
CA ALA A 145 -12.46 -22.77 10.91
C ALA A 145 -12.30 -22.32 12.38
N GLU A 146 -12.66 -23.17 13.33
CA GLU A 146 -12.51 -22.90 14.77
C GLU A 146 -11.04 -22.75 15.18
N ILE A 147 -10.13 -23.57 14.64
CA ILE A 147 -8.70 -23.46 14.90
C ILE A 147 -8.18 -22.11 14.35
N ARG A 148 -8.52 -21.75 13.11
CA ARG A 148 -8.10 -20.46 12.52
C ARG A 148 -8.63 -19.29 13.34
N ASN A 149 -9.88 -19.37 13.78
CA ASN A 149 -10.48 -18.33 14.62
C ASN A 149 -9.77 -18.24 15.99
N ALA A 150 -9.49 -19.38 16.62
CA ALA A 150 -8.76 -19.40 17.89
C ALA A 150 -7.36 -18.79 17.77
N ILE A 151 -6.65 -19.01 16.64
CA ILE A 151 -5.36 -18.35 16.39
C ILE A 151 -5.56 -16.84 16.18
N GLY A 152 -6.65 -16.44 15.50
CA GLY A 152 -7.00 -15.03 15.32
C GLY A 152 -7.18 -14.26 16.64
N LEU A 153 -7.72 -14.94 17.67
CA LEU A 153 -7.88 -14.36 19.01
C LEU A 153 -6.56 -14.11 19.76
N LEU A 154 -5.43 -14.62 19.28
CA LEU A 154 -4.11 -14.37 19.88
C LEU A 154 -3.47 -13.06 19.42
N PHE A 155 -4.03 -12.39 18.40
CA PHE A 155 -3.51 -11.13 17.89
C PHE A 155 -4.15 -9.96 18.62
N ASP A 156 -3.35 -9.25 19.41
CA ASP A 156 -3.73 -7.94 19.95
C ASP A 156 -3.65 -6.88 18.85
N ARG A 157 -4.77 -6.58 18.24
CA ARG A 157 -4.84 -5.63 17.12
C ARG A 157 -4.71 -4.20 17.57
N ASN A 158 -5.13 -3.86 18.79
CA ASN A 158 -4.90 -2.53 19.32
C ASN A 158 -3.41 -2.29 19.48
N TYR A 159 -2.69 -3.25 20.07
CA TYR A 159 -1.23 -3.18 20.16
C TYR A 159 -0.56 -3.03 18.77
N ILE A 160 -1.05 -3.79 17.77
CA ILE A 160 -0.49 -3.72 16.40
C ILE A 160 -0.67 -2.33 15.81
N VAL A 161 -1.84 -1.69 15.92
CA VAL A 161 -2.10 -0.39 15.31
C VAL A 161 -1.50 0.77 16.11
N GLU A 162 -1.47 0.66 17.44
CA GLU A 162 -1.02 1.73 18.34
C GLU A 162 0.50 1.74 18.54
N GLU A 163 1.11 0.55 18.71
CA GLU A 163 2.51 0.44 19.09
C GLU A 163 3.43 0.03 17.93
N ILE A 164 2.90 -0.71 16.94
CA ILE A 164 3.68 -1.14 15.78
C ILE A 164 3.40 -0.24 14.58
N GLY A 165 2.14 -0.06 14.21
CA GLY A 165 1.74 0.73 13.04
C GLY A 165 1.95 2.23 13.24
N GLN A 166 1.45 2.79 14.35
CA GLN A 166 1.60 4.17 14.80
C GLN A 166 1.18 5.27 13.79
N ALA A 167 0.61 4.90 12.65
CA ALA A 167 0.21 5.83 11.59
C ALA A 167 -1.31 6.05 11.51
N GLY A 168 -2.05 5.82 12.61
CA GLY A 168 -3.49 6.06 12.69
C GLY A 168 -4.36 4.96 12.08
N GLN A 169 -3.80 3.78 11.84
CA GLN A 169 -4.59 2.59 11.48
C GLN A 169 -5.58 2.26 12.60
N ILE A 170 -6.70 1.63 12.22
CA ILE A 170 -7.71 1.14 13.15
C ILE A 170 -7.87 -0.37 13.02
N PRO A 171 -8.18 -1.10 14.10
CA PRO A 171 -8.52 -2.52 14.02
C PRO A 171 -9.72 -2.72 13.09
N ALA A 172 -9.58 -3.60 12.10
CA ALA A 172 -10.63 -3.84 11.12
C ALA A 172 -11.75 -4.69 11.70
N SER A 173 -13.00 -4.24 11.57
CA SER A 173 -14.22 -5.00 11.88
C SER A 173 -14.91 -5.55 10.62
N SER A 174 -14.41 -5.22 9.44
CA SER A 174 -14.85 -5.77 8.17
C SER A 174 -13.69 -5.79 7.16
N PHE A 175 -13.90 -6.53 6.05
CA PHE A 175 -12.95 -6.52 4.95
C PHE A 175 -12.97 -5.21 4.16
N VAL A 176 -14.12 -4.53 4.11
CA VAL A 176 -14.25 -3.24 3.42
C VAL A 176 -13.77 -2.13 4.36
N ALA A 177 -12.73 -1.45 3.94
CA ALA A 177 -12.14 -0.34 4.69
C ALA A 177 -13.07 0.89 4.73
N MET A 178 -12.86 1.75 5.72
CA MET A 178 -13.44 3.10 5.75
C MET A 178 -12.95 3.91 4.54
N GLY A 179 -13.80 4.82 4.05
CA GLY A 179 -13.51 5.63 2.88
C GLY A 179 -14.20 5.16 1.60
N MET A 180 -14.70 3.92 1.55
CA MET A 180 -15.56 3.46 0.46
C MET A 180 -16.97 4.04 0.60
N THR A 181 -17.50 4.63 -0.47
CA THR A 181 -18.82 5.27 -0.46
C THR A 181 -19.84 4.49 -1.28
N ASN A 182 -21.09 4.56 -0.82
CA ASN A 182 -22.25 4.15 -1.61
C ASN A 182 -22.53 5.17 -2.72
N PRO A 183 -23.35 4.84 -3.73
CA PRO A 183 -23.74 5.77 -4.81
C PRO A 183 -24.38 7.07 -4.34
N ASP A 184 -24.97 7.09 -3.15
CA ASP A 184 -25.58 8.26 -2.51
C ASP A 184 -24.59 9.11 -1.69
N GLY A 185 -23.30 8.73 -1.64
CA GLY A 185 -22.24 9.41 -0.91
C GLY A 185 -22.10 9.02 0.56
N THR A 186 -22.97 8.13 1.08
CA THR A 186 -22.83 7.61 2.45
C THR A 186 -21.67 6.61 2.53
N GLN A 187 -21.06 6.46 3.72
CA GLN A 187 -20.00 5.48 3.91
C GLN A 187 -20.54 4.05 3.88
N PHE A 188 -19.98 3.20 3.03
CA PHE A 188 -20.36 1.78 2.96
C PHE A 188 -20.15 1.09 4.30
N TYR A 189 -19.03 1.37 4.96
CA TYR A 189 -18.68 0.82 6.27
C TYR A 189 -19.78 1.03 7.31
N GLU A 190 -20.38 2.24 7.37
CA GLU A 190 -21.44 2.59 8.32
C GLU A 190 -22.79 1.93 8.01
N THR A 191 -23.05 1.59 6.73
CA THR A 191 -24.36 1.09 6.30
C THR A 191 -24.45 -0.43 6.23
N ALA A 192 -23.39 -1.09 5.77
CA ALA A 192 -23.38 -2.55 5.58
C ALA A 192 -21.98 -3.17 5.69
N GLY A 193 -20.95 -2.34 5.81
CA GLY A 193 -19.57 -2.77 5.70
C GLY A 193 -18.99 -3.42 6.94
N HIS A 194 -19.61 -3.29 8.11
CA HIS A 194 -19.07 -3.80 9.37
C HIS A 194 -20.17 -4.36 10.29
N SER A 195 -19.74 -5.02 11.35
CA SER A 195 -20.59 -5.46 12.46
C SER A 195 -19.86 -5.14 13.77
N ASP A 196 -20.54 -4.43 14.64
CA ASP A 196 -20.05 -4.14 16.01
C ASP A 196 -20.02 -5.38 16.89
N ASP A 197 -20.81 -6.40 16.51
CA ASP A 197 -20.83 -7.70 17.18
C ASP A 197 -19.78 -8.67 16.64
N TYR A 198 -18.92 -8.25 15.73
CA TYR A 198 -17.88 -9.11 15.19
C TYR A 198 -16.74 -9.31 16.19
N VAL A 199 -16.72 -10.52 16.74
CA VAL A 199 -15.74 -10.95 17.75
C VAL A 199 -14.70 -11.94 17.19
N GLY A 200 -14.46 -11.95 15.90
CA GLY A 200 -13.52 -12.85 15.24
C GLY A 200 -12.06 -12.56 15.53
N TYR A 201 -11.74 -11.95 16.66
CA TYR A 201 -10.39 -11.55 17.02
C TYR A 201 -10.28 -11.20 18.49
N TYR A 202 -9.08 -10.84 18.91
CA TYR A 202 -8.76 -10.42 20.26
C TYR A 202 -9.75 -9.37 20.79
N ASP A 203 -10.27 -9.64 21.98
CA ASP A 203 -11.22 -8.83 22.72
C ASP A 203 -10.48 -8.20 23.93
#